data_343a131a40ff8b9b8edb8bcaaf884922
#
_entry.id   343a131a40ff8b9b8edb8bcaaf884922
#
_cell.length_a   1.000
_cell.length_b   1.000
_cell.length_c   1.000
_cell.angle_alpha   90.00
_cell.angle_beta   90.00
_cell.angle_gamma   90.00
#
_symmetry.space_group_name_H-M   'P 1'
#
loop_
_entity.id
_entity.type
_entity.pdbx_description
1 polymer ?
#
loop_
_entity_poly.entity_id
_entity_poly.type
_entity_poly.pdbx_seq_one_letter_code
_entity_poly.pdbx_strand_id
1 'polypeptide(L)'
;MKKELLEIKRTLTIDRYNITRITGYIVDNDRNCRLEFVKNFLNLEETEMFKYLDIFKKVLSGKPGRNMFQLDFKEKTRKQHLAAIVKTGLEDNDVRQIFLEEIAESIGILNKGYSLILIASGIYDIPGIATDGADLDESEEVYEYMIGCICPVSLSAAGLSYKPELADIQERTRDWVVSMPTQGFLYPAFTDRHGDPEHIWYYSKVPDKPDAGLITQTLRCGMPSTPKEQKEAFREGLNAADGKVSLEQAKDIYHYLGRIREIKAESNNRILKGAELENVLKSIGIDPELAAEKTKDCDAAEIDADNTVSTKTFEIGLPDAHVTVSADRTDLVTLEMINGERYIMVKADGDINANGIILENREGKKDEEEDD
;
A
#
# COMPACT_ATOMS: atom_id res chain seq x y z
N MET A 1 6.73 -12.50 -1.94
CA MET A 1 5.61 -11.60 -1.50
C MET A 1 4.72 -11.10 -2.64
N LYS A 2 5.18 -10.27 -3.60
CA LYS A 2 4.31 -9.74 -4.66
C LYS A 2 3.86 -10.82 -5.67
N LYS A 3 4.75 -11.76 -5.99
CA LYS A 3 4.46 -12.86 -6.93
C LYS A 3 3.40 -13.81 -6.36
N GLU A 4 3.46 -14.09 -5.08
CA GLU A 4 2.55 -14.98 -4.35
C GLU A 4 1.14 -14.40 -4.25
N LEU A 5 1.01 -13.13 -3.87
CA LEU A 5 -0.29 -12.44 -3.90
C LEU A 5 -0.87 -12.38 -5.33
N LEU A 6 -0.02 -12.25 -6.35
CA LEU A 6 -0.44 -12.31 -7.75
C LEU A 6 -0.87 -13.71 -8.16
N GLU A 7 -0.28 -14.76 -7.61
CA GLU A 7 -0.67 -16.16 -7.85
C GLU A 7 -2.11 -16.37 -7.39
N ILE A 8 -2.42 -16.09 -6.11
CA ILE A 8 -3.81 -16.19 -5.60
C ILE A 8 -4.77 -15.27 -6.36
N LYS A 9 -4.35 -14.05 -6.67
CA LYS A 9 -5.18 -13.12 -7.45
C LYS A 9 -5.54 -13.67 -8.84
N ARG A 10 -4.63 -14.40 -9.49
CA ARG A 10 -4.87 -15.00 -10.81
C ARG A 10 -5.89 -16.12 -10.78
N THR A 11 -6.07 -16.78 -9.64
CA THR A 11 -7.11 -17.81 -9.49
C THR A 11 -8.51 -17.22 -9.34
N LEU A 12 -8.64 -15.93 -9.01
CA LEU A 12 -9.94 -15.27 -8.83
C LEU A 12 -10.55 -14.81 -10.18
N THR A 13 -10.66 -15.71 -11.15
CA THR A 13 -11.31 -15.47 -12.45
C THR A 13 -12.46 -16.46 -12.64
N ILE A 14 -13.40 -16.16 -13.54
CA ILE A 14 -14.56 -17.03 -13.78
C ILE A 14 -14.14 -18.43 -14.23
N ASP A 15 -13.05 -18.54 -14.98
CA ASP A 15 -12.56 -19.82 -15.50
C ASP A 15 -11.74 -20.62 -14.47
N ARG A 16 -11.29 -20.00 -13.39
CA ARG A 16 -10.31 -20.58 -12.43
C ARG A 16 -10.61 -20.29 -10.98
N TYR A 17 -11.84 -19.78 -10.67
CA TYR A 17 -12.14 -19.44 -9.28
C TYR A 17 -12.08 -20.66 -8.36
N ASN A 18 -11.59 -20.42 -7.16
CA ASN A 18 -11.44 -21.41 -6.09
C ASN A 18 -12.21 -20.99 -4.83
N ILE A 19 -13.09 -19.98 -4.95
CA ILE A 19 -14.02 -19.58 -3.89
C ILE A 19 -15.16 -20.60 -3.84
N THR A 20 -15.45 -21.10 -2.64
CA THR A 20 -16.52 -22.06 -2.38
C THR A 20 -17.76 -21.40 -1.81
N ARG A 21 -17.56 -20.45 -0.89
CA ARG A 21 -18.65 -19.81 -0.16
C ARG A 21 -18.35 -18.34 0.07
N ILE A 22 -19.39 -17.53 0.07
CA ILE A 22 -19.33 -16.12 0.48
C ILE A 22 -20.37 -15.85 1.57
N THR A 23 -20.02 -14.99 2.52
CA THR A 23 -20.93 -14.42 3.50
C THR A 23 -20.82 -12.90 3.47
N GLY A 24 -21.95 -12.23 3.62
CA GLY A 24 -21.99 -10.77 3.69
C GLY A 24 -22.81 -10.30 4.87
N TYR A 25 -22.38 -9.22 5.49
CA TYR A 25 -22.99 -8.61 6.66
C TYR A 25 -23.04 -7.10 6.44
N ILE A 26 -24.23 -6.53 6.27
CA ILE A 26 -24.42 -5.09 6.08
C ILE A 26 -24.75 -4.44 7.41
N VAL A 27 -23.96 -3.47 7.81
CA VAL A 27 -24.14 -2.69 9.04
C VAL A 27 -24.37 -1.22 8.73
N ASP A 28 -25.19 -0.58 9.53
CA ASP A 28 -25.39 0.87 9.53
C ASP A 28 -24.36 1.60 10.39
N ASN A 29 -24.50 2.92 10.50
CA ASN A 29 -23.60 3.76 11.29
C ASN A 29 -23.71 3.51 12.82
N ASP A 30 -24.80 2.93 13.26
CA ASP A 30 -25.04 2.56 14.66
C ASP A 30 -24.63 1.11 14.95
N ARG A 31 -23.95 0.46 13.98
CA ARG A 31 -23.45 -0.93 14.02
C ARG A 31 -24.57 -1.98 14.06
N ASN A 32 -25.81 -1.60 13.74
CA ASN A 32 -26.89 -2.57 13.63
C ASN A 32 -26.77 -3.35 12.31
N CYS A 33 -26.94 -4.66 12.39
CA CYS A 33 -27.09 -5.50 11.21
C CYS A 33 -28.37 -5.15 10.46
N ARG A 34 -28.25 -4.91 9.16
CA ARG A 34 -29.37 -4.66 8.25
C ARG A 34 -29.64 -5.83 7.33
N LEU A 35 -28.61 -6.60 7.04
CA LEU A 35 -28.69 -7.79 6.20
C LEU A 35 -27.53 -8.73 6.53
N GLU A 36 -27.82 -10.00 6.70
CA GLU A 36 -26.85 -11.09 6.65
C GLU A 36 -27.24 -12.04 5.54
N PHE A 37 -26.27 -12.54 4.81
CA PHE A 37 -26.47 -13.57 3.81
C PHE A 37 -25.30 -14.53 3.72
N VAL A 38 -25.59 -15.76 3.32
CA VAL A 38 -24.60 -16.80 2.97
C VAL A 38 -24.98 -17.34 1.62
N LYS A 39 -24.02 -17.41 0.71
CA LYS A 39 -24.22 -17.95 -0.63
C LYS A 39 -23.13 -18.98 -0.95
N ASN A 40 -23.55 -20.11 -1.53
CA ASN A 40 -22.62 -20.98 -2.21
C ASN A 40 -22.21 -20.31 -3.52
N PHE A 41 -20.91 -20.15 -3.74
CA PHE A 41 -20.41 -19.37 -4.87
C PHE A 41 -20.78 -20.01 -6.22
N LEU A 42 -20.80 -21.35 -6.29
CA LEU A 42 -21.20 -22.11 -7.48
C LEU A 42 -22.64 -21.87 -7.95
N ASN A 43 -23.51 -21.41 -7.04
CA ASN A 43 -24.93 -21.22 -7.33
C ASN A 43 -25.25 -19.77 -7.81
N LEU A 44 -24.22 -18.94 -7.95
CA LEU A 44 -24.41 -17.56 -8.41
C LEU A 44 -24.45 -17.49 -9.93
N GLU A 45 -25.18 -16.49 -10.44
CA GLU A 45 -25.11 -16.11 -11.85
C GLU A 45 -23.71 -15.58 -12.18
N GLU A 46 -23.19 -15.90 -13.36
CA GLU A 46 -21.85 -15.54 -13.81
C GLU A 46 -21.56 -14.05 -13.68
N THR A 47 -22.53 -13.20 -14.01
CA THR A 47 -22.45 -11.75 -13.90
C THR A 47 -22.31 -11.27 -12.45
N GLU A 48 -22.95 -11.94 -11.50
CA GLU A 48 -22.83 -11.68 -10.06
C GLU A 48 -21.49 -12.18 -9.53
N MET A 49 -21.07 -13.39 -9.90
CA MET A 49 -19.78 -13.96 -9.56
C MET A 49 -18.64 -13.02 -9.93
N PHE A 50 -18.67 -12.49 -11.17
CA PHE A 50 -17.66 -11.55 -11.66
C PHE A 50 -17.50 -10.34 -10.74
N LYS A 51 -18.60 -9.77 -10.23
CA LYS A 51 -18.58 -8.61 -9.33
C LYS A 51 -17.95 -8.92 -7.98
N TYR A 52 -18.27 -10.08 -7.40
CA TYR A 52 -17.62 -10.52 -6.17
C TYR A 52 -16.12 -10.78 -6.36
N LEU A 53 -15.74 -11.44 -7.44
CA LEU A 53 -14.33 -11.68 -7.76
C LEU A 53 -13.54 -10.38 -7.92
N ASP A 54 -14.12 -9.36 -8.55
CA ASP A 54 -13.48 -8.04 -8.68
C ASP A 54 -13.24 -7.36 -7.33
N ILE A 55 -14.18 -7.50 -6.39
CA ILE A 55 -14.04 -7.00 -5.02
C ILE A 55 -12.87 -7.70 -4.33
N PHE A 56 -12.82 -9.03 -4.36
CA PHE A 56 -11.73 -9.78 -3.73
C PHE A 56 -10.37 -9.54 -4.40
N LYS A 57 -10.31 -9.48 -5.73
CA LYS A 57 -9.10 -9.08 -6.47
C LYS A 57 -8.55 -7.73 -6.04
N LYS A 58 -9.43 -6.80 -5.64
CA LYS A 58 -9.01 -5.48 -5.18
C LYS A 58 -8.19 -5.55 -3.91
N VAL A 59 -8.57 -6.40 -2.95
CA VAL A 59 -7.80 -6.64 -1.72
C VAL A 59 -6.40 -7.14 -2.05
N LEU A 60 -6.27 -8.08 -2.99
CA LEU A 60 -5.00 -8.66 -3.41
C LEU A 60 -4.21 -7.78 -4.40
N SER A 61 -4.69 -6.59 -4.71
CA SER A 61 -4.02 -5.64 -5.63
C SER A 61 -3.12 -4.65 -4.91
N GLY A 62 -2.97 -4.77 -3.60
CA GLY A 62 -2.09 -3.93 -2.81
C GLY A 62 -0.62 -4.12 -3.17
N LYS A 63 0.19 -3.10 -2.90
CA LYS A 63 1.65 -3.17 -3.01
C LYS A 63 2.21 -3.48 -1.62
N PRO A 64 2.90 -4.63 -1.43
CA PRO A 64 3.56 -4.96 -0.16
C PRO A 64 4.45 -3.82 0.32
N GLY A 65 4.43 -3.53 1.63
CA GLY A 65 5.17 -2.44 2.26
C GLY A 65 4.57 -1.04 2.04
N ARG A 66 3.48 -0.92 1.25
CA ARG A 66 2.81 0.37 1.03
C ARG A 66 1.35 0.36 1.50
N ASN A 67 0.52 -0.45 0.89
CA ASN A 67 -0.89 -0.59 1.22
C ASN A 67 -1.35 -2.04 1.35
N MET A 68 -0.39 -2.96 1.41
CA MET A 68 -0.53 -4.35 1.76
C MET A 68 0.53 -4.67 2.82
N PHE A 69 0.10 -5.05 4.01
CA PHE A 69 0.93 -5.28 5.17
C PHE A 69 0.82 -6.73 5.61
N GLN A 70 1.94 -7.37 5.88
CA GLN A 70 1.98 -8.65 6.57
C GLN A 70 1.99 -8.36 8.07
N LEU A 71 1.01 -8.89 8.80
CA LEU A 71 0.83 -8.61 10.22
C LEU A 71 1.04 -9.87 11.04
N ASP A 72 1.70 -9.68 12.20
CA ASP A 72 1.92 -10.71 13.20
C ASP A 72 0.80 -10.72 14.23
N PHE A 73 0.35 -11.90 14.64
CA PHE A 73 -0.62 -12.04 15.71
C PHE A 73 0.03 -11.78 17.08
N LYS A 74 -0.60 -10.95 17.89
CA LYS A 74 -0.23 -10.75 19.30
C LYS A 74 -0.70 -11.88 20.20
N GLU A 75 -1.78 -12.56 19.82
CA GLU A 75 -2.46 -13.60 20.60
C GLU A 75 -2.54 -14.92 19.84
N LYS A 76 -1.94 -15.98 20.38
CA LYS A 76 -2.02 -17.34 19.80
C LYS A 76 -3.45 -17.86 19.70
N THR A 77 -4.30 -17.51 20.66
CA THR A 77 -5.72 -17.89 20.69
C THR A 77 -6.47 -17.36 19.48
N ARG A 78 -6.17 -16.13 19.03
CA ARG A 78 -6.81 -15.55 17.85
C ARG A 78 -6.44 -16.29 16.59
N LYS A 79 -5.17 -16.61 16.43
CA LYS A 79 -4.68 -17.41 15.31
C LYS A 79 -5.41 -18.75 15.21
N GLN A 80 -5.55 -19.47 16.33
CA GLN A 80 -6.28 -20.74 16.39
C GLN A 80 -7.76 -20.58 16.02
N HIS A 81 -8.39 -19.50 16.46
CA HIS A 81 -9.77 -19.19 16.13
C HIS A 81 -9.95 -18.93 14.63
N LEU A 82 -9.10 -18.10 14.01
CA LEU A 82 -9.15 -17.85 12.56
C LEU A 82 -8.85 -19.11 11.74
N ALA A 83 -7.91 -19.95 12.19
CA ALA A 83 -7.63 -21.23 11.54
C ALA A 83 -8.84 -22.18 11.59
N ALA A 84 -9.59 -22.20 12.71
CA ALA A 84 -10.82 -22.97 12.81
C ALA A 84 -11.89 -22.47 11.83
N ILE A 85 -12.05 -21.14 11.69
CA ILE A 85 -12.98 -20.54 10.72
C ILE A 85 -12.62 -20.97 9.28
N VAL A 86 -11.33 -20.90 8.91
CA VAL A 86 -10.86 -21.32 7.58
C VAL A 86 -11.16 -22.81 7.35
N LYS A 87 -10.84 -23.67 8.32
CA LYS A 87 -11.05 -25.12 8.22
C LYS A 87 -12.52 -25.50 8.07
N THR A 88 -13.45 -24.73 8.65
CA THR A 88 -14.89 -24.98 8.49
C THR A 88 -15.45 -24.39 7.18
N GLY A 89 -14.65 -23.67 6.41
CA GLY A 89 -15.08 -23.05 5.16
C GLY A 89 -16.27 -22.10 5.33
N LEU A 90 -16.39 -21.44 6.48
CA LEU A 90 -17.52 -20.59 6.89
C LEU A 90 -18.87 -21.35 7.01
N GLU A 91 -18.85 -22.67 7.24
CA GLU A 91 -20.07 -23.47 7.39
C GLU A 91 -20.68 -23.34 8.79
N ASP A 92 -19.85 -23.22 9.81
CA ASP A 92 -20.29 -23.07 11.18
C ASP A 92 -20.96 -21.69 11.36
N ASN A 93 -22.27 -21.68 11.56
CA ASN A 93 -23.06 -20.46 11.68
C ASN A 93 -22.66 -19.62 12.90
N ASP A 94 -22.46 -20.28 14.04
CA ASP A 94 -22.20 -19.55 15.29
C ASP A 94 -20.85 -18.87 15.26
N VAL A 95 -19.83 -19.62 14.81
CA VAL A 95 -18.45 -19.09 14.69
C VAL A 95 -18.39 -17.98 13.65
N ARG A 96 -19.07 -18.15 12.52
CA ARG A 96 -19.12 -17.15 11.45
C ARG A 96 -19.83 -15.88 11.92
N GLN A 97 -20.98 -16.00 12.58
CA GLN A 97 -21.74 -14.86 13.07
C GLN A 97 -20.95 -14.05 14.09
N ILE A 98 -20.35 -14.72 15.09
CA ILE A 98 -19.50 -14.07 16.09
C ILE A 98 -18.38 -13.29 15.41
N PHE A 99 -17.74 -13.87 14.40
CA PHE A 99 -16.65 -13.19 13.69
C PHE A 99 -17.12 -11.97 12.91
N LEU A 100 -18.28 -12.03 12.24
CA LEU A 100 -18.87 -10.90 11.53
C LEU A 100 -19.27 -9.78 12.48
N GLU A 101 -19.83 -10.10 13.64
CA GLU A 101 -20.19 -9.14 14.69
C GLU A 101 -18.93 -8.47 15.27
N GLU A 102 -17.87 -9.21 15.56
CA GLU A 102 -16.59 -8.65 16.01
C GLU A 102 -16.00 -7.67 14.97
N ILE A 103 -16.09 -7.98 13.68
CA ILE A 103 -15.68 -7.06 12.63
C ILE A 103 -16.57 -5.82 12.66
N ALA A 104 -17.90 -6.00 12.71
CA ALA A 104 -18.86 -4.89 12.71
C ALA A 104 -18.67 -3.93 13.88
N GLU A 105 -18.29 -4.45 15.05
CA GLU A 105 -18.02 -3.64 16.24
C GLU A 105 -16.70 -2.87 16.15
N SER A 106 -15.71 -3.41 15.47
CA SER A 106 -14.34 -2.89 15.45
C SER A 106 -14.03 -1.95 14.30
N ILE A 107 -14.66 -2.13 13.13
CA ILE A 107 -14.36 -1.29 11.95
C ILE A 107 -14.68 0.18 12.18
N GLY A 108 -13.87 1.05 11.56
CA GLY A 108 -14.14 2.49 11.53
C GLY A 108 -15.49 2.80 10.87
N ILE A 109 -16.27 3.68 11.51
CA ILE A 109 -17.59 4.09 10.98
C ILE A 109 -17.38 4.89 9.68
N LEU A 110 -18.04 4.45 8.61
CA LEU A 110 -18.10 5.19 7.35
C LEU A 110 -19.16 6.29 7.46
N ASN A 111 -18.74 7.55 7.40
CA ASN A 111 -19.61 8.72 7.51
C ASN A 111 -20.65 8.79 6.38
N LYS A 112 -21.86 8.31 6.55
CA LYS A 112 -23.03 8.29 5.66
C LYS A 112 -23.12 7.05 4.76
N GLY A 113 -23.99 6.15 5.11
CA GLY A 113 -24.33 4.95 4.37
C GLY A 113 -24.23 3.69 5.22
N TYR A 114 -23.91 2.60 4.56
CA TYR A 114 -23.69 1.30 5.21
C TYR A 114 -22.28 0.80 4.92
N SER A 115 -21.85 -0.17 5.70
CA SER A 115 -20.63 -0.95 5.43
C SER A 115 -21.05 -2.39 5.12
N LEU A 116 -20.59 -2.92 4.00
CA LEU A 116 -20.67 -4.35 3.70
C LEU A 116 -19.39 -5.02 4.15
N ILE A 117 -19.48 -5.87 5.15
CA ILE A 117 -18.45 -6.85 5.51
C ILE A 117 -18.70 -8.06 4.62
N LEU A 118 -17.76 -8.39 3.77
CA LEU A 118 -17.86 -9.51 2.83
C LEU A 118 -16.67 -10.45 3.04
N ILE A 119 -16.94 -11.73 3.30
CA ILE A 119 -15.91 -12.74 3.51
C ILE A 119 -16.15 -13.89 2.55
N ALA A 120 -15.10 -14.37 1.92
CA ALA A 120 -15.11 -15.58 1.12
C ALA A 120 -14.19 -16.64 1.72
N SER A 121 -14.59 -17.90 1.61
CA SER A 121 -13.75 -19.08 1.81
C SER A 121 -13.32 -19.60 0.45
N GLY A 122 -12.06 -20.00 0.33
CA GLY A 122 -11.49 -20.57 -0.89
C GLY A 122 -10.54 -21.71 -0.59
N ILE A 123 -10.39 -22.58 -1.60
CA ILE A 123 -9.48 -23.73 -1.58
C ILE A 123 -8.66 -23.68 -2.85
N TYR A 124 -7.35 -23.56 -2.72
CA TYR A 124 -6.42 -23.50 -3.85
C TYR A 124 -5.45 -24.67 -3.81
N ASP A 125 -5.54 -25.52 -4.83
CA ASP A 125 -4.58 -26.59 -5.05
C ASP A 125 -3.31 -25.98 -5.66
N ILE A 126 -2.22 -25.98 -4.90
CA ILE A 126 -0.96 -25.39 -5.32
C ILE A 126 -0.29 -26.35 -6.31
N PRO A 127 -0.13 -25.98 -7.59
CA PRO A 127 0.50 -26.86 -8.56
C PRO A 127 1.99 -27.07 -8.23
N GLY A 128 2.47 -28.30 -8.37
CA GLY A 128 3.89 -28.61 -8.31
C GLY A 128 4.65 -27.87 -9.40
N ILE A 129 5.94 -27.58 -9.19
CA ILE A 129 6.80 -26.96 -10.19
C ILE A 129 7.78 -28.00 -10.72
N ALA A 130 7.77 -28.21 -12.04
CA ALA A 130 8.76 -29.02 -12.72
C ALA A 130 10.15 -28.35 -12.68
N THR A 131 11.20 -29.12 -12.93
CA THR A 131 12.61 -28.64 -12.94
C THR A 131 12.85 -27.54 -13.98
N ASP A 132 12.01 -27.42 -15.00
CA ASP A 132 12.03 -26.39 -16.03
C ASP A 132 11.17 -25.16 -15.69
N GLY A 133 10.51 -25.16 -14.50
CA GLY A 133 9.67 -24.08 -14.03
C GLY A 133 8.22 -24.10 -14.53
N ALA A 134 7.80 -25.16 -15.22
CA ALA A 134 6.41 -25.35 -15.64
C ALA A 134 5.56 -25.88 -14.45
N ASP A 135 4.29 -25.48 -14.41
CA ASP A 135 3.33 -26.03 -13.44
C ASP A 135 3.05 -27.50 -13.78
N LEU A 136 3.09 -28.36 -12.77
CA LEU A 136 2.71 -29.78 -12.87
C LEU A 136 1.21 -29.93 -12.60
N ASP A 137 0.60 -30.96 -13.20
CA ASP A 137 -0.80 -31.30 -12.96
C ASP A 137 -1.03 -31.89 -11.54
N GLU A 138 0.04 -32.30 -10.85
CA GLU A 138 -0.02 -32.81 -9.48
C GLU A 138 0.10 -31.65 -8.48
N SER A 139 -0.86 -31.60 -7.53
CA SER A 139 -0.85 -30.64 -6.43
C SER A 139 0.20 -31.03 -5.38
N GLU A 140 1.04 -30.09 -4.97
CA GLU A 140 1.98 -30.28 -3.86
C GLU A 140 1.31 -30.08 -2.50
N GLU A 141 0.39 -29.12 -2.42
CA GLU A 141 -0.27 -28.72 -1.18
C GLU A 141 -1.64 -28.08 -1.49
N VAL A 142 -2.56 -28.22 -0.53
CA VAL A 142 -3.86 -27.54 -0.58
C VAL A 142 -3.84 -26.35 0.35
N TYR A 143 -4.05 -25.18 -0.21
CA TYR A 143 -4.14 -23.93 0.54
C TYR A 143 -5.60 -23.54 0.76
N GLU A 144 -6.08 -23.76 1.99
CA GLU A 144 -7.39 -23.30 2.46
C GLU A 144 -7.25 -21.88 3.02
N TYR A 145 -8.12 -20.95 2.59
CA TYR A 145 -8.03 -19.56 2.99
C TYR A 145 -9.38 -18.86 3.14
N MET A 146 -9.38 -17.77 3.86
CA MET A 146 -10.45 -16.78 3.82
C MET A 146 -9.91 -15.43 3.38
N ILE A 147 -10.72 -14.74 2.58
CA ILE A 147 -10.46 -13.35 2.18
C ILE A 147 -11.61 -12.48 2.64
N GLY A 148 -11.32 -11.44 3.41
CA GLY A 148 -12.30 -10.48 3.93
C GLY A 148 -12.14 -9.11 3.32
N CYS A 149 -13.28 -8.41 3.14
CA CYS A 149 -13.33 -7.06 2.60
C CYS A 149 -14.32 -6.20 3.36
N ILE A 150 -13.99 -4.94 3.54
CA ILE A 150 -14.90 -3.90 4.05
C ILE A 150 -15.20 -2.94 2.91
N CYS A 151 -16.44 -2.96 2.42
CA CYS A 151 -16.89 -2.19 1.27
C CYS A 151 -17.87 -1.10 1.72
N PRO A 152 -17.63 0.18 1.38
CA PRO A 152 -18.62 1.24 1.55
C PRO A 152 -19.87 0.97 0.70
N VAL A 153 -21.04 1.19 1.28
CA VAL A 153 -22.31 1.15 0.55
C VAL A 153 -22.95 2.52 0.64
N SER A 154 -23.05 3.20 -0.48
CA SER A 154 -23.56 4.57 -0.55
C SER A 154 -24.68 4.73 -1.55
N LEU A 155 -25.56 5.70 -1.29
CA LEU A 155 -26.65 6.01 -2.21
C LEU A 155 -26.06 6.61 -3.50
N SER A 156 -26.49 6.07 -4.66
CA SER A 156 -26.03 6.57 -5.96
C SER A 156 -26.35 8.07 -6.13
N ALA A 157 -25.59 8.75 -6.99
CA ALA A 157 -25.75 10.19 -7.21
C ALA A 157 -27.19 10.55 -7.61
N ALA A 158 -27.73 11.63 -7.03
CA ALA A 158 -28.97 12.21 -7.47
C ALA A 158 -28.84 12.83 -8.87
N GLY A 159 -29.91 12.93 -9.61
CA GLY A 159 -29.91 13.53 -10.93
C GLY A 159 -31.14 13.15 -11.76
N LEU A 160 -31.08 13.49 -13.03
CA LEU A 160 -32.07 13.07 -14.02
C LEU A 160 -31.55 11.85 -14.79
N SER A 161 -32.48 10.97 -15.19
CA SER A 161 -32.15 9.82 -16.06
C SER A 161 -33.14 9.79 -17.22
N TYR A 162 -32.63 9.47 -18.39
CA TYR A 162 -33.45 9.18 -19.56
C TYR A 162 -34.05 7.77 -19.42
N LYS A 163 -35.35 7.65 -19.57
CA LYS A 163 -36.11 6.40 -19.56
C LYS A 163 -36.54 6.09 -20.99
N PRO A 164 -35.79 5.25 -21.73
CA PRO A 164 -36.08 4.96 -23.14
C PRO A 164 -37.50 4.42 -23.36
N GLU A 165 -37.99 3.58 -22.47
CA GLU A 165 -39.29 2.95 -22.50
C GLU A 165 -40.45 3.95 -22.36
N LEU A 166 -40.20 5.13 -21.76
CA LEU A 166 -41.16 6.21 -21.58
C LEU A 166 -40.91 7.40 -22.52
N ALA A 167 -39.81 7.37 -23.25
CA ALA A 167 -39.28 8.49 -24.04
C ALA A 167 -39.24 9.81 -23.26
N ASP A 168 -38.89 9.76 -21.96
CA ASP A 168 -38.98 10.88 -21.02
C ASP A 168 -37.70 10.97 -20.12
N ILE A 169 -37.50 12.17 -19.58
CA ILE A 169 -36.46 12.45 -18.59
C ILE A 169 -37.13 12.63 -17.23
N GLN A 170 -36.79 11.77 -16.30
CA GLN A 170 -37.37 11.73 -14.96
C GLN A 170 -36.29 11.74 -13.89
N GLU A 171 -36.68 11.98 -12.62
CA GLU A 171 -35.79 11.82 -11.48
C GLU A 171 -35.18 10.41 -11.47
N ARG A 172 -33.87 10.33 -11.30
CA ARG A 172 -33.16 9.06 -11.21
C ARG A 172 -33.52 8.31 -9.93
N THR A 173 -34.01 7.09 -10.07
CA THR A 173 -34.13 6.17 -8.94
C THR A 173 -32.73 5.92 -8.36
N ARG A 174 -32.58 6.14 -7.08
CA ARG A 174 -31.28 6.01 -6.39
C ARG A 174 -31.21 4.66 -5.71
N ASP A 175 -30.14 3.90 -6.06
CA ASP A 175 -29.85 2.60 -5.48
C ASP A 175 -28.70 2.72 -4.46
N TRP A 176 -28.69 1.83 -3.49
CA TRP A 176 -27.55 1.64 -2.62
C TRP A 176 -26.50 0.81 -3.33
N VAL A 177 -25.36 1.41 -3.62
CA VAL A 177 -24.30 0.83 -4.43
C VAL A 177 -23.10 0.44 -3.55
N VAL A 178 -22.70 -0.82 -3.67
CA VAL A 178 -21.47 -1.32 -3.05
C VAL A 178 -20.26 -0.83 -3.83
N SER A 179 -19.37 -0.13 -3.14
CA SER A 179 -18.11 0.36 -3.69
C SER A 179 -16.99 -0.66 -3.48
N MET A 180 -15.86 -0.47 -4.19
CA MET A 180 -14.67 -1.29 -3.98
C MET A 180 -14.16 -1.17 -2.54
N PRO A 181 -13.53 -2.23 -1.99
CA PRO A 181 -13.13 -2.28 -0.60
C PRO A 181 -12.15 -1.18 -0.22
N THR A 182 -12.32 -0.64 0.97
CA THR A 182 -11.39 0.29 1.61
C THR A 182 -10.37 -0.43 2.48
N GLN A 183 -10.76 -1.56 3.07
CA GLN A 183 -9.97 -2.42 3.92
C GLN A 183 -10.21 -3.88 3.53
N GLY A 184 -9.27 -4.75 3.85
CA GLY A 184 -9.45 -6.18 3.65
C GLY A 184 -8.28 -6.99 4.20
N PHE A 185 -8.42 -8.31 4.19
CA PHE A 185 -7.39 -9.23 4.68
C PHE A 185 -7.45 -10.57 3.93
N LEU A 186 -6.35 -11.30 3.97
CA LEU A 186 -6.22 -12.69 3.50
C LEU A 186 -5.56 -13.51 4.62
N TYR A 187 -6.21 -14.56 5.07
CA TYR A 187 -5.70 -15.47 6.09
C TYR A 187 -5.95 -16.95 5.73
N PRO A 188 -4.96 -17.83 5.95
CA PRO A 188 -3.56 -17.57 6.29
C PRO A 188 -2.85 -16.68 5.26
N ALA A 189 -1.73 -16.05 5.64
CA ALA A 189 -0.89 -15.40 4.65
C ALA A 189 -0.38 -16.45 3.63
N PHE A 190 -0.18 -16.05 2.37
CA PHE A 190 0.40 -16.92 1.35
C PHE A 190 1.82 -16.47 1.09
N THR A 191 2.79 -17.28 1.47
CA THR A 191 4.22 -16.93 1.45
C THR A 191 5.03 -18.16 1.01
N ASP A 192 6.00 -17.96 0.12
CA ASP A 192 6.84 -19.04 -0.45
C ASP A 192 6.03 -20.24 -0.98
N ARG A 193 4.85 -19.95 -1.57
CA ARG A 193 3.87 -20.91 -2.10
C ARG A 193 3.28 -21.86 -1.04
N HIS A 194 3.25 -21.45 0.21
CA HIS A 194 2.62 -22.18 1.32
C HIS A 194 1.65 -21.30 2.08
N GLY A 195 0.68 -21.93 2.73
CA GLY A 195 -0.17 -21.24 3.70
C GLY A 195 0.62 -20.95 4.98
N ASP A 196 0.81 -19.67 5.31
CA ASP A 196 1.51 -19.23 6.53
C ASP A 196 0.49 -18.80 7.61
N PRO A 197 0.17 -19.67 8.57
CA PRO A 197 -0.80 -19.38 9.62
C PRO A 197 -0.28 -18.43 10.70
N GLU A 198 1.02 -18.13 10.73
CA GLU A 198 1.60 -17.19 11.69
C GLU A 198 1.30 -15.74 11.32
N HIS A 199 0.99 -15.49 10.06
CA HIS A 199 0.78 -14.16 9.53
C HIS A 199 -0.56 -14.01 8.81
N ILE A 200 -1.01 -12.75 8.68
CA ILE A 200 -2.17 -12.34 7.90
C ILE A 200 -1.79 -11.19 6.98
N TRP A 201 -2.24 -11.23 5.73
CA TRP A 201 -2.14 -10.08 4.84
C TRP A 201 -3.30 -9.12 5.09
N TYR A 202 -2.97 -7.86 5.30
CA TYR A 202 -3.93 -6.78 5.49
C TYR A 202 -3.78 -5.71 4.41
N TYR A 203 -4.90 -5.33 3.81
CA TYR A 203 -5.00 -4.31 2.76
C TYR A 203 -5.67 -3.05 3.29
N SER A 204 -5.07 -1.88 3.00
CA SER A 204 -5.72 -0.58 3.17
C SER A 204 -5.70 0.20 1.85
N LYS A 205 -6.86 0.71 1.42
CA LYS A 205 -6.95 1.57 0.22
C LYS A 205 -6.12 2.84 0.37
N VAL A 206 -6.08 3.41 1.57
CA VAL A 206 -5.28 4.59 1.93
C VAL A 206 -4.10 4.10 2.77
N PRO A 207 -2.86 4.10 2.22
CA PRO A 207 -1.69 3.52 2.87
C PRO A 207 -1.44 4.01 4.30
N ASP A 208 -1.67 5.30 4.54
CA ASP A 208 -1.40 5.95 5.83
C ASP A 208 -2.60 5.97 6.78
N LYS A 209 -3.66 5.22 6.44
CA LYS A 209 -4.89 5.12 7.27
C LYS A 209 -5.37 3.67 7.37
N PRO A 210 -4.57 2.76 7.95
CA PRO A 210 -5.04 1.42 8.30
C PRO A 210 -6.12 1.51 9.37
N ASP A 211 -7.08 0.59 9.33
CA ASP A 211 -8.17 0.55 10.34
C ASP A 211 -7.65 -0.08 11.64
N ALA A 212 -7.39 0.76 12.62
CA ALA A 212 -6.86 0.32 13.90
C ALA A 212 -7.81 -0.63 14.65
N GLY A 213 -9.12 -0.41 14.56
CA GLY A 213 -10.12 -1.28 15.19
C GLY A 213 -10.09 -2.68 14.60
N LEU A 214 -10.18 -2.80 13.27
CA LEU A 214 -10.10 -4.08 12.58
C LEU A 214 -8.79 -4.82 12.91
N ILE A 215 -7.64 -4.12 12.87
CA ILE A 215 -6.33 -4.75 13.12
C ILE A 215 -6.18 -5.18 14.58
N THR A 216 -6.44 -4.28 15.53
CA THR A 216 -6.08 -4.54 16.94
C THR A 216 -7.18 -5.24 17.73
N GLN A 217 -8.46 -5.00 17.42
CA GLN A 217 -9.58 -5.58 18.16
C GLN A 217 -10.07 -6.88 17.54
N THR A 218 -10.27 -6.93 16.22
CA THR A 218 -10.74 -8.16 15.54
C THR A 218 -9.59 -9.09 15.21
N LEU A 219 -8.58 -8.63 14.46
CA LEU A 219 -7.49 -9.51 14.03
C LEU A 219 -6.47 -9.79 15.15
N ARG A 220 -6.44 -8.98 16.21
CA ARG A 220 -5.50 -9.08 17.34
C ARG A 220 -4.04 -9.05 16.89
N CYS A 221 -3.77 -8.23 15.88
CA CYS A 221 -2.44 -8.02 15.33
C CYS A 221 -1.79 -6.72 15.82
N GLY A 222 -0.48 -6.60 15.59
CA GLY A 222 0.23 -5.33 15.74
C GLY A 222 -0.18 -4.35 14.64
N MET A 223 -0.21 -3.05 14.96
CA MET A 223 -0.36 -2.03 13.93
C MET A 223 0.89 -2.00 13.05
N PRO A 224 0.72 -1.99 11.71
CA PRO A 224 1.84 -1.82 10.81
C PRO A 224 2.35 -0.38 10.86
N SER A 225 3.65 -0.20 10.66
CA SER A 225 4.23 1.11 10.39
C SER A 225 3.81 1.57 8.99
N THR A 226 3.15 2.72 8.92
CA THR A 226 2.67 3.28 7.65
C THR A 226 3.81 3.85 6.81
N PRO A 227 3.67 3.97 5.48
CA PRO A 227 4.69 4.60 4.63
C PRO A 227 5.09 6.00 5.10
N LYS A 228 4.14 6.76 5.62
CA LYS A 228 4.40 8.11 6.17
C LYS A 228 5.25 8.04 7.43
N GLU A 229 4.87 7.19 8.39
CA GLU A 229 5.64 6.98 9.63
C GLU A 229 7.05 6.45 9.35
N GLN A 230 7.19 5.50 8.42
CA GLN A 230 8.50 5.00 7.99
C GLN A 230 9.37 6.10 7.38
N LYS A 231 8.79 6.96 6.54
CA LYS A 231 9.49 8.10 5.93
C LYS A 231 9.88 9.14 6.98
N GLU A 232 9.03 9.39 7.97
CA GLU A 232 9.32 10.28 9.09
C GLU A 232 10.44 9.72 9.96
N ALA A 233 10.37 8.46 10.38
CA ALA A 233 11.39 7.78 11.15
C ALA A 233 12.76 7.76 10.42
N PHE A 234 12.75 7.52 9.11
CA PHE A 234 13.94 7.59 8.28
C PHE A 234 14.57 8.99 8.28
N ARG A 235 13.74 10.04 8.11
CA ARG A 235 14.19 11.43 8.13
C ARG A 235 14.71 11.86 9.50
N GLU A 236 14.02 11.47 10.56
CA GLU A 236 14.43 11.73 11.94
C GLU A 236 15.76 11.07 12.23
N GLY A 237 15.96 9.82 11.85
CA GLY A 237 17.23 9.12 11.97
C GLY A 237 18.37 9.87 11.26
N LEU A 238 18.18 10.28 10.02
CA LEU A 238 19.20 11.04 9.28
C LEU A 238 19.51 12.42 9.90
N ASN A 239 18.54 13.04 10.59
CA ASN A 239 18.69 14.37 11.20
C ASN A 239 19.04 14.32 12.69
N ALA A 240 19.07 13.13 13.32
CA ALA A 240 19.19 12.97 14.78
C ALA A 240 20.55 13.40 15.38
N ALA A 241 21.58 13.58 14.59
CA ALA A 241 22.90 14.00 15.09
C ALA A 241 23.28 15.39 14.57
N ASP A 242 24.13 16.11 15.30
CA ASP A 242 24.57 17.49 15.01
C ASP A 242 25.31 17.69 13.67
N GLY A 243 25.52 16.66 12.88
CA GLY A 243 26.17 16.72 11.57
C GLY A 243 25.16 17.01 10.45
N LYS A 244 25.15 18.24 9.93
CA LYS A 244 24.42 18.60 8.71
C LYS A 244 25.15 18.01 7.50
N VAL A 245 24.42 17.34 6.62
CA VAL A 245 24.94 16.88 5.34
C VAL A 245 24.95 18.01 4.31
N SER A 246 25.95 18.02 3.43
CA SER A 246 25.98 18.94 2.30
C SER A 246 24.93 18.55 1.23
N LEU A 247 24.64 19.46 0.30
CA LEU A 247 23.72 19.14 -0.81
C LEU A 247 24.26 17.97 -1.65
N GLU A 248 25.57 17.92 -1.90
CA GLU A 248 26.18 16.81 -2.66
C GLU A 248 26.07 15.48 -1.91
N GLN A 249 26.33 15.45 -0.61
CA GLN A 249 26.09 14.27 0.21
C GLN A 249 24.61 13.84 0.20
N ALA A 250 23.68 14.79 0.23
CA ALA A 250 22.25 14.49 0.14
C ALA A 250 21.86 13.87 -1.21
N LYS A 251 22.48 14.34 -2.32
CA LYS A 251 22.29 13.72 -3.64
C LYS A 251 22.88 12.31 -3.68
N ASP A 252 24.05 12.11 -3.10
CA ASP A 252 24.70 10.79 -3.03
C ASP A 252 23.84 9.80 -2.22
N ILE A 253 23.34 10.20 -1.05
CA ILE A 253 22.36 9.39 -0.27
C ILE A 253 21.17 9.02 -1.13
N TYR A 254 20.58 9.98 -1.83
CA TYR A 254 19.45 9.76 -2.69
C TYR A 254 19.71 8.71 -3.78
N HIS A 255 20.83 8.81 -4.49
CA HIS A 255 21.23 7.86 -5.53
C HIS A 255 21.54 6.47 -4.98
N TYR A 256 22.23 6.37 -3.84
CA TYR A 256 22.50 5.08 -3.19
C TYR A 256 21.22 4.37 -2.73
N LEU A 257 20.29 5.11 -2.14
CA LEU A 257 18.99 4.56 -1.74
C LEU A 257 18.16 4.10 -2.96
N GLY A 258 18.26 4.82 -4.07
CA GLY A 258 17.69 4.40 -5.35
C GLY A 258 18.21 3.02 -5.79
N ARG A 259 19.52 2.81 -5.73
CA ARG A 259 20.16 1.51 -6.07
C ARG A 259 19.79 0.40 -5.09
N ILE A 260 19.83 0.66 -3.78
CA ILE A 260 19.44 -0.32 -2.76
C ILE A 260 18.00 -0.77 -3.01
N ARG A 261 17.10 0.16 -3.33
CA ARG A 261 15.72 -0.16 -3.63
C ARG A 261 15.58 -1.05 -4.87
N GLU A 262 16.33 -0.81 -5.95
CA GLU A 262 16.34 -1.65 -7.15
C GLU A 262 16.78 -3.07 -6.81
N ILE A 263 17.89 -3.21 -6.09
CA ILE A 263 18.41 -4.51 -5.62
C ILE A 263 17.38 -5.24 -4.75
N LYS A 264 16.73 -4.51 -3.82
CA LYS A 264 15.73 -5.09 -2.91
C LYS A 264 14.40 -5.39 -3.62
N ALA A 265 14.10 -4.72 -4.73
CA ALA A 265 12.92 -5.05 -5.56
C ALA A 265 13.07 -6.40 -6.26
N GLU A 266 14.29 -6.82 -6.57
CA GLU A 266 14.60 -8.14 -7.15
C GLU A 266 14.64 -9.24 -6.09
N SER A 267 15.04 -8.91 -4.87
CA SER A 267 15.02 -9.80 -3.71
C SER A 267 13.68 -9.70 -2.97
N ASN A 268 13.28 -10.79 -2.29
CA ASN A 268 12.06 -10.75 -1.47
C ASN A 268 12.24 -9.95 -0.16
N ASN A 269 13.42 -9.44 0.11
CA ASN A 269 13.73 -8.66 1.31
C ASN A 269 13.73 -7.16 1.02
N ARG A 270 12.65 -6.47 1.38
CA ARG A 270 12.44 -5.04 1.11
C ARG A 270 12.88 -4.12 2.25
N ILE A 271 13.09 -4.68 3.44
CA ILE A 271 13.44 -3.90 4.63
C ILE A 271 14.87 -3.38 4.52
N LEU A 272 15.05 -2.07 4.69
CA LEU A 272 16.34 -1.41 4.77
C LEU A 272 16.93 -1.70 6.15
N LYS A 273 18.13 -2.30 6.16
CA LYS A 273 18.85 -2.56 7.40
C LYS A 273 19.69 -1.36 7.80
N GLY A 274 19.78 -1.09 9.11
CA GLY A 274 20.62 -0.03 9.66
C GLY A 274 22.06 -0.11 9.17
N ALA A 275 22.65 -1.30 9.14
CA ALA A 275 24.00 -1.51 8.62
C ALA A 275 24.15 -1.16 7.11
N GLU A 276 23.12 -1.34 6.29
CA GLU A 276 23.16 -0.93 4.88
C GLU A 276 23.20 0.59 4.76
N LEU A 277 22.36 1.28 5.53
CA LEU A 277 22.34 2.75 5.56
C LEU A 277 23.62 3.33 6.15
N GLU A 278 24.15 2.73 7.21
CA GLU A 278 25.42 3.10 7.82
C GLU A 278 26.59 3.02 6.82
N ASN A 279 26.64 1.94 6.03
CA ASN A 279 27.66 1.81 4.97
C ASN A 279 27.53 2.89 3.90
N VAL A 280 26.28 3.26 3.53
CA VAL A 280 26.02 4.37 2.60
C VAL A 280 26.56 5.68 3.18
N LEU A 281 26.24 6.00 4.43
CA LEU A 281 26.68 7.23 5.08
C LEU A 281 28.21 7.31 5.18
N LYS A 282 28.87 6.20 5.52
CA LYS A 282 30.35 6.12 5.54
C LYS A 282 30.95 6.30 4.14
N SER A 283 30.35 5.73 3.11
CA SER A 283 30.87 5.82 1.73
C SER A 283 30.86 7.23 1.16
N ILE A 284 29.98 8.12 1.66
CA ILE A 284 29.89 9.52 1.26
C ILE A 284 30.67 10.46 2.21
N GLY A 285 31.51 9.89 3.09
CA GLY A 285 32.41 10.64 3.95
C GLY A 285 31.79 11.17 5.24
N ILE A 286 30.68 10.60 5.70
CA ILE A 286 30.17 10.85 7.05
C ILE A 286 30.98 10.06 8.06
N ASP A 287 31.30 10.72 9.17
CA ASP A 287 32.06 10.10 10.26
C ASP A 287 31.40 8.78 10.72
N PRO A 288 32.18 7.70 10.96
CA PRO A 288 31.62 6.40 11.32
C PRO A 288 30.79 6.37 12.59
N GLU A 289 31.14 7.16 13.61
CA GLU A 289 30.40 7.21 14.88
C GLU A 289 29.06 7.92 14.64
N LEU A 290 29.09 9.02 13.88
CA LEU A 290 27.90 9.77 13.47
C LEU A 290 26.97 8.94 12.56
N ALA A 291 27.55 8.15 11.65
CA ALA A 291 26.78 7.25 10.80
C ALA A 291 26.04 6.18 11.63
N ALA A 292 26.73 5.57 12.60
CA ALA A 292 26.13 4.58 13.50
C ALA A 292 25.01 5.19 14.36
N GLU A 293 25.20 6.42 14.87
CA GLU A 293 24.17 7.13 15.63
C GLU A 293 22.92 7.43 14.80
N LYS A 294 23.10 7.90 13.55
CA LYS A 294 21.99 8.20 12.62
C LYS A 294 21.19 6.98 12.21
N THR A 295 21.72 5.79 12.34
CA THR A 295 21.09 4.54 11.85
C THR A 295 20.64 3.59 12.95
N LYS A 296 20.93 3.89 14.22
CA LYS A 296 20.67 2.99 15.36
C LYS A 296 19.22 2.50 15.49
N ASP A 297 18.24 3.35 15.13
CA ASP A 297 16.82 3.04 15.25
C ASP A 297 16.19 2.54 13.95
N CYS A 298 16.99 2.43 12.87
CA CYS A 298 16.52 2.05 11.54
C CYS A 298 15.94 0.63 11.50
N ASP A 299 16.60 -0.33 12.15
CA ASP A 299 16.15 -1.72 12.17
C ASP A 299 14.86 -1.88 12.98
N ALA A 300 14.69 -1.13 14.06
CA ALA A 300 13.48 -1.14 14.88
C ALA A 300 12.26 -0.52 14.16
N ALA A 301 12.50 0.41 13.24
CA ALA A 301 11.45 1.06 12.47
C ALA A 301 10.98 0.22 11.25
N GLU A 302 11.67 -0.88 10.91
CA GLU A 302 11.35 -1.78 9.79
C GLU A 302 11.07 -1.03 8.48
N ILE A 303 11.95 -0.10 8.11
CA ILE A 303 11.75 0.82 6.99
C ILE A 303 11.81 0.06 5.66
N ASP A 304 10.73 0.04 4.90
CA ASP A 304 10.73 -0.46 3.52
C ASP A 304 11.51 0.52 2.62
N ALA A 305 12.46 0.01 1.85
CA ALA A 305 13.30 0.83 0.98
C ALA A 305 12.49 1.70 -0.01
N ASP A 306 11.29 1.25 -0.41
CA ASP A 306 10.40 2.04 -1.26
C ASP A 306 9.80 3.28 -0.56
N ASN A 307 9.83 3.32 0.77
CA ASN A 307 9.26 4.40 1.57
C ASN A 307 10.31 5.45 1.99
N THR A 308 11.56 5.33 1.58
CA THR A 308 12.65 6.24 1.94
C THR A 308 12.67 7.50 1.07
N VAL A 309 12.92 7.36 -0.23
CA VAL A 309 13.06 8.47 -1.18
C VAL A 309 12.11 8.34 -2.37
N SER A 310 11.76 9.48 -2.98
CA SER A 310 10.95 9.49 -4.22
C SER A 310 11.76 8.87 -5.37
N THR A 311 11.08 8.15 -6.26
CA THR A 311 11.70 7.58 -7.47
C THR A 311 11.71 8.52 -8.66
N LYS A 312 10.93 9.57 -8.57
CA LYS A 312 10.65 10.44 -9.71
C LYS A 312 11.27 11.81 -9.55
N THR A 313 11.42 12.25 -8.30
CA THR A 313 11.79 13.63 -7.99
C THR A 313 12.79 13.69 -6.86
N PHE A 314 13.76 14.60 -6.99
CA PHE A 314 14.60 15.08 -5.90
C PHE A 314 14.05 16.44 -5.44
N GLU A 315 13.77 16.57 -4.14
CA GLU A 315 13.06 17.71 -3.56
C GLU A 315 13.93 18.44 -2.54
N ILE A 316 13.99 19.76 -2.65
CA ILE A 316 14.66 20.64 -1.69
C ILE A 316 13.62 21.59 -1.12
N GLY A 317 13.36 21.49 0.18
CA GLY A 317 12.44 22.37 0.91
C GLY A 317 13.16 23.59 1.49
N LEU A 318 12.59 24.76 1.27
CA LEU A 318 12.92 26.02 1.91
C LEU A 318 11.68 26.49 2.70
N PRO A 319 11.81 27.41 3.67
CA PRO A 319 10.66 27.89 4.44
C PRO A 319 9.51 28.38 3.55
N ASP A 320 9.82 29.14 2.50
CA ASP A 320 8.85 29.81 1.63
C ASP A 320 8.94 29.36 0.16
N ALA A 321 9.73 28.32 -0.16
CA ALA A 321 9.91 27.86 -1.53
C ALA A 321 10.16 26.34 -1.57
N HIS A 322 9.86 25.74 -2.71
CA HIS A 322 10.10 24.33 -2.96
C HIS A 322 10.76 24.16 -4.33
N VAL A 323 11.90 23.49 -4.36
CA VAL A 323 12.59 23.14 -5.61
C VAL A 323 12.45 21.66 -5.85
N THR A 324 11.90 21.28 -6.99
CA THR A 324 11.73 19.89 -7.40
C THR A 324 12.36 19.67 -8.76
N VAL A 325 13.27 18.72 -8.85
CA VAL A 325 13.88 18.29 -10.12
C VAL A 325 13.65 16.82 -10.37
N SER A 326 13.75 16.38 -11.63
CA SER A 326 13.69 14.97 -11.95
C SER A 326 14.79 14.19 -11.24
N ALA A 327 14.50 12.95 -10.90
CA ALA A 327 15.42 12.07 -10.14
C ALA A 327 16.78 11.85 -10.83
N ASP A 328 16.79 11.85 -12.15
CA ASP A 328 17.96 11.70 -13.03
C ASP A 328 18.70 13.01 -13.32
N ARG A 329 18.13 14.15 -12.87
CA ARG A 329 18.66 15.50 -13.13
C ARG A 329 18.99 16.25 -11.84
N THR A 330 19.52 15.59 -10.84
CA THR A 330 20.01 16.22 -9.61
C THR A 330 21.22 17.13 -9.87
N ASP A 331 21.90 16.95 -11.00
CA ASP A 331 22.97 17.79 -11.51
C ASP A 331 22.56 19.25 -11.76
N LEU A 332 21.27 19.49 -12.01
CA LEU A 332 20.73 20.83 -12.26
C LEU A 332 20.73 21.74 -11.04
N VAL A 333 20.84 21.20 -9.83
CA VAL A 333 20.70 22.00 -8.61
C VAL A 333 22.04 22.11 -7.89
N THR A 334 22.44 23.34 -7.57
CA THR A 334 23.64 23.65 -6.79
C THR A 334 23.31 24.55 -5.61
N LEU A 335 24.14 24.50 -4.55
CA LEU A 335 24.08 25.39 -3.40
C LEU A 335 25.34 26.22 -3.39
N GLU A 336 25.20 27.54 -3.53
CA GLU A 336 26.34 28.47 -3.58
C GLU A 336 26.22 29.55 -2.54
N MET A 337 27.38 30.07 -2.13
CA MET A 337 27.50 31.24 -1.26
C MET A 337 27.85 32.46 -2.13
N ILE A 338 26.95 33.42 -2.24
CA ILE A 338 27.15 34.65 -2.99
C ILE A 338 26.98 35.83 -2.02
N ASN A 339 28.01 36.64 -1.85
CA ASN A 339 28.03 37.79 -0.94
C ASN A 339 27.64 37.47 0.52
N GLY A 340 27.96 36.23 0.99
CA GLY A 340 27.63 35.77 2.34
C GLY A 340 26.21 35.22 2.51
N GLU A 341 25.42 35.20 1.46
CA GLU A 341 24.09 34.58 1.44
C GLU A 341 24.08 33.24 0.71
N ARG A 342 23.21 32.33 1.13
CA ARG A 342 23.07 31.01 0.52
C ARG A 342 22.03 31.02 -0.59
N TYR A 343 22.42 30.56 -1.77
CA TYR A 343 21.55 30.46 -2.94
C TYR A 343 21.44 29.03 -3.41
N ILE A 344 20.19 28.57 -3.66
CA ILE A 344 19.94 27.36 -4.43
C ILE A 344 19.75 27.80 -5.87
N MET A 345 20.66 27.40 -6.73
CA MET A 345 20.61 27.67 -8.16
C MET A 345 20.12 26.43 -8.91
N VAL A 346 19.27 26.67 -9.89
CA VAL A 346 18.78 25.64 -10.79
C VAL A 346 19.25 26.01 -12.21
N LYS A 347 20.09 25.15 -12.77
CA LYS A 347 20.54 25.30 -14.15
C LYS A 347 19.35 25.12 -15.09
N ALA A 348 19.11 26.10 -15.94
CA ALA A 348 18.06 26.02 -16.95
C ALA A 348 18.66 25.59 -18.29
N ASP A 349 18.23 24.43 -18.78
CA ASP A 349 18.55 23.95 -20.13
C ASP A 349 17.32 24.19 -21.02
N GLY A 350 17.31 25.31 -21.79
CA GLY A 350 16.20 25.68 -22.69
C GLY A 350 15.34 26.86 -22.21
N ASP A 351 14.13 26.96 -22.75
CA ASP A 351 13.23 28.08 -22.46
C ASP A 351 12.69 28.01 -21.02
N ILE A 352 12.77 29.13 -20.32
CA ILE A 352 12.22 29.28 -18.98
C ILE A 352 10.80 29.81 -19.08
N ASN A 353 9.88 29.13 -18.40
CA ASN A 353 8.47 29.49 -18.38
C ASN A 353 8.02 29.85 -16.96
N ALA A 354 7.42 31.01 -16.79
CA ALA A 354 6.80 31.46 -15.55
C ALA A 354 5.28 31.61 -15.75
N ASN A 355 4.47 30.74 -15.16
CA ASN A 355 3.02 30.75 -15.28
C ASN A 355 2.48 30.76 -16.73
N GLY A 356 3.17 30.06 -17.65
CA GLY A 356 2.79 30.02 -19.06
C GLY A 356 3.44 31.11 -19.92
N ILE A 357 4.23 32.02 -19.32
CA ILE A 357 4.95 33.11 -20.01
C ILE A 357 6.40 32.68 -20.22
N ILE A 358 6.85 32.62 -21.47
CA ILE A 358 8.25 32.34 -21.80
C ILE A 358 9.09 33.55 -21.43
N LEU A 359 10.13 33.34 -20.65
CA LEU A 359 11.03 34.41 -20.22
C LEU A 359 12.13 34.61 -21.28
N GLU A 360 12.49 35.90 -21.49
CA GLU A 360 13.55 36.28 -22.38
C GLU A 360 14.92 36.00 -21.74
N ASN A 361 15.79 35.28 -22.43
CA ASN A 361 17.19 35.10 -22.00
C ASN A 361 17.94 36.42 -22.21
N ARG A 362 18.10 37.21 -21.16
CA ARG A 362 19.03 38.35 -21.21
C ARG A 362 20.45 37.82 -21.07
N GLU A 363 21.22 37.86 -22.13
CA GLU A 363 22.68 37.71 -22.03
C GLU A 363 23.19 38.79 -21.05
N GLY A 364 23.93 38.35 -20.02
CA GLY A 364 24.57 39.25 -19.08
C GLY A 364 25.44 40.25 -19.85
N LYS A 365 25.27 41.59 -19.63
CA LYS A 365 26.21 42.56 -20.11
C LYS A 365 27.60 42.15 -19.65
N LYS A 366 28.51 41.87 -20.58
CA LYS A 366 29.94 41.90 -20.31
C LYS A 366 30.24 43.32 -19.88
N ASP A 367 30.73 43.52 -18.65
CA ASP A 367 31.36 44.77 -18.26
C ASP A 367 32.51 44.98 -19.23
N GLU A 368 32.33 45.92 -20.14
CA GLU A 368 33.41 46.48 -20.93
C GLU A 368 34.32 47.23 -19.93
N GLU A 369 35.48 46.65 -19.61
CA GLU A 369 36.54 47.38 -18.96
C GLU A 369 36.89 48.56 -19.88
N GLU A 370 36.56 49.76 -19.42
CA GLU A 370 37.09 51.01 -20.00
C GLU A 370 38.61 51.02 -19.71
N ASP A 371 39.40 50.72 -20.75
CA ASP A 371 40.79 51.14 -20.81
C ASP A 371 40.84 52.67 -21.07
N ASP A 372 41.35 53.38 -20.09
CA ASP A 372 41.97 54.75 -20.27
C ASP A 372 43.33 54.79 -19.56
#